data_33f4aeb482c618951008ea1d55359945
#
_entry.id   33f4aeb482c618951008ea1d55359945
#
_cell.length_a   1.000
_cell.length_b   1.000
_cell.length_c   1.000
_cell.angle_alpha   90.00
_cell.angle_beta   90.00
_cell.angle_gamma   90.00
#
_symmetry.space_group_name_H-M   'P 1'
#
loop_
_entity.id
_entity.type
_entity.pdbx_description
1 polymer ?
#
loop_
_entity_poly.entity_id
_entity_poly.type
_entity_poly.pdbx_seq_one_letter_code
_entity_poly.pdbx_strand_id
1 'polypeptide(L)'
;MKIFSCALAARERLAALALNLGRQTLEGVAPSLRPALLLDRFGRAEAFVGQWARAPRSVGALCPSGVHLARRMAAMLPPGDGLVVELGAGTGAVTRALQACVAPERLLVLERLPAFCRVLRSRFPELTIIRGDATRLADYLPPNRPVAAVVSSLPLLSLPGPVQQAVVGQMRAATAHGGCIIQFTYALWGRSPLVRAGCRREKRGLVLRNLPPAKVECFRSF
;
A
#
# COMPACT_ATOMS: atom_id res chain seq x y z
N MET A 1 -14.78 10.44 -25.48
CA MET A 1 -13.43 10.06 -25.95
C MET A 1 -12.35 11.13 -25.71
N LYS A 2 -12.62 12.44 -25.75
CA LYS A 2 -11.63 13.52 -25.56
C LYS A 2 -11.13 13.73 -24.11
N ILE A 3 -11.92 13.39 -23.08
CA ILE A 3 -11.57 13.61 -21.67
C ILE A 3 -10.51 12.61 -21.17
N PHE A 4 -10.47 11.39 -21.70
CA PHE A 4 -9.48 10.38 -21.35
C PHE A 4 -8.07 10.69 -21.88
N SER A 5 -7.98 11.35 -23.04
CA SER A 5 -6.70 11.74 -23.65
C SER A 5 -5.99 12.85 -22.85
N CYS A 6 -6.74 13.79 -22.27
CA CYS A 6 -6.16 14.90 -21.52
C CYS A 6 -5.55 14.47 -20.16
N ALA A 7 -6.20 13.53 -19.46
CA ALA A 7 -5.70 13.02 -18.19
C ALA A 7 -4.46 12.13 -18.36
N LEU A 8 -4.39 11.37 -19.45
CA LEU A 8 -3.22 10.54 -19.77
C LEU A 8 -2.01 11.38 -20.14
N ALA A 9 -2.21 12.41 -20.99
CA ALA A 9 -1.16 13.34 -21.39
C ALA A 9 -0.62 14.20 -20.23
N ALA A 10 -1.47 14.61 -19.28
CA ALA A 10 -1.04 15.31 -18.08
C ALA A 10 -0.21 14.41 -17.16
N ARG A 11 -0.54 13.13 -17.07
CA ARG A 11 0.17 12.14 -16.26
C ARG A 11 1.54 11.80 -16.85
N GLU A 12 1.65 11.69 -18.18
CA GLU A 12 2.91 11.45 -18.88
C GLU A 12 3.85 12.66 -18.78
N ARG A 13 3.32 13.89 -18.89
CA ARG A 13 4.09 15.12 -18.70
C ARG A 13 4.61 15.28 -17.27
N LEU A 14 3.83 14.95 -16.25
CA LEU A 14 4.27 14.96 -14.86
C LEU A 14 5.32 13.89 -14.55
N ALA A 15 5.18 12.69 -15.14
CA ALA A 15 6.17 11.64 -15.00
C ALA A 15 7.49 12.01 -15.72
N ALA A 16 7.41 12.60 -16.92
CA ALA A 16 8.58 13.08 -17.65
C ALA A 16 9.28 14.25 -16.96
N LEU A 17 8.51 15.18 -16.33
CA LEU A 17 9.06 16.28 -15.54
C LEU A 17 9.78 15.77 -14.29
N ALA A 18 9.21 14.79 -13.60
CA ALA A 18 9.82 14.18 -12.42
C ALA A 18 11.11 13.40 -12.77
N LEU A 19 11.15 12.74 -13.93
CA LEU A 19 12.34 12.04 -14.41
C LEU A 19 13.44 13.01 -14.88
N ASN A 20 13.07 14.13 -15.51
CA ASN A 20 14.04 15.15 -15.98
C ASN A 20 14.63 15.93 -14.79
N LEU A 21 13.83 16.33 -13.81
CA LEU A 21 14.32 16.93 -12.57
C LEU A 21 15.24 15.99 -11.78
N GLY A 22 14.99 14.68 -11.83
CA GLY A 22 15.83 13.66 -11.19
C GLY A 22 17.18 13.44 -11.88
N ARG A 23 17.30 13.67 -13.21
CA ARG A 23 18.57 13.53 -13.95
C ARG A 23 19.50 14.73 -13.78
N GLN A 24 18.98 15.95 -13.83
CA GLN A 24 19.79 17.17 -13.74
C GLN A 24 20.43 17.38 -12.36
N THR A 25 19.90 16.79 -11.27
CA THR A 25 20.44 16.97 -9.92
C THR A 25 21.53 15.97 -9.53
N LEU A 26 21.86 14.99 -10.36
CA LEU A 26 22.82 13.92 -10.02
C LEU A 26 24.19 14.04 -10.71
N GLU A 27 24.32 14.84 -11.75
CA GLU A 27 25.57 14.91 -12.51
C GLU A 27 26.66 15.75 -11.87
N GLY A 28 26.34 16.52 -10.80
CA GLY A 28 27.31 17.39 -10.08
C GLY A 28 27.60 16.99 -8.61
N VAL A 29 27.13 15.84 -8.14
CA VAL A 29 27.20 15.49 -6.71
C VAL A 29 28.28 14.47 -6.42
N ALA A 30 29.18 14.78 -5.47
CA ALA A 30 30.21 13.89 -5.02
C ALA A 30 29.69 12.55 -4.51
N PRO A 31 30.38 11.42 -4.75
CA PRO A 31 29.95 10.07 -4.38
C PRO A 31 29.60 9.88 -2.90
N SER A 32 30.24 10.63 -2.01
CA SER A 32 30.03 10.61 -0.56
C SER A 32 28.69 11.19 -0.10
N LEU A 33 28.03 12.04 -0.92
CA LEU A 33 26.73 12.66 -0.62
C LEU A 33 25.52 11.88 -1.20
N ARG A 34 25.77 10.84 -1.98
CA ARG A 34 24.72 10.01 -2.58
C ARG A 34 23.80 9.31 -1.57
N PRO A 35 24.29 8.81 -0.40
CA PRO A 35 23.40 8.26 0.63
C PRO A 35 22.43 9.28 1.22
N ALA A 36 22.91 10.52 1.48
CA ALA A 36 22.08 11.60 2.01
C ALA A 36 20.98 12.04 1.02
N LEU A 37 21.31 12.07 -0.28
CA LEU A 37 20.33 12.35 -1.36
C LEU A 37 19.32 11.21 -1.55
N LEU A 38 19.70 9.98 -1.28
CA LEU A 38 18.75 8.86 -1.24
C LEU A 38 17.77 9.01 -0.08
N LEU A 39 18.25 9.39 1.11
CA LEU A 39 17.39 9.70 2.26
C LEU A 39 16.43 10.87 1.96
N ASP A 40 16.88 11.91 1.26
CA ASP A 40 16.02 13.03 0.82
C ASP A 40 14.99 12.60 -0.25
N ARG A 41 15.29 11.60 -1.08
CA ARG A 41 14.30 10.97 -1.98
C ARG A 41 13.24 10.17 -1.20
N PHE A 42 13.58 9.57 -0.05
CA PHE A 42 12.60 8.96 0.86
C PHE A 42 11.70 10.03 1.47
N GLY A 43 12.23 11.18 1.89
CA GLY A 43 11.45 12.32 2.36
C GLY A 43 10.50 12.89 1.30
N ARG A 44 10.92 12.89 0.02
CA ARG A 44 10.05 13.31 -1.10
C ARG A 44 8.97 12.29 -1.44
N ALA A 45 9.23 11.01 -1.29
CA ALA A 45 8.20 9.97 -1.40
C ALA A 45 7.16 10.09 -0.26
N GLU A 46 7.60 10.43 0.95
CA GLU A 46 6.70 10.76 2.07
C GLU A 46 5.88 12.03 1.80
N ALA A 47 6.50 13.07 1.24
CA ALA A 47 5.82 14.31 0.84
C ALA A 47 4.80 14.03 -0.26
N PHE A 48 5.11 13.17 -1.23
CA PHE A 48 4.20 12.79 -2.32
C PHE A 48 3.01 11.97 -1.80
N VAL A 49 3.25 10.98 -0.93
CA VAL A 49 2.19 10.22 -0.25
C VAL A 49 1.43 11.13 0.71
N GLY A 50 2.11 12.01 1.44
CA GLY A 50 1.50 12.99 2.32
C GLY A 50 0.70 14.07 1.57
N GLN A 51 1.15 14.48 0.39
CA GLN A 51 0.45 15.44 -0.47
C GLN A 51 -0.74 14.79 -1.16
N TRP A 52 -0.63 13.53 -1.58
CA TRP A 52 -1.75 12.73 -2.06
C TRP A 52 -2.80 12.48 -0.97
N ALA A 53 -2.35 12.24 0.26
CA ALA A 53 -3.21 12.09 1.44
C ALA A 53 -3.80 13.43 1.95
N ARG A 54 -3.15 14.56 1.68
CA ARG A 54 -3.63 15.92 2.03
C ARG A 54 -4.56 16.51 0.97
N ALA A 55 -4.63 15.95 -0.22
CA ALA A 55 -5.50 16.41 -1.30
C ALA A 55 -6.74 15.52 -1.56
N PRO A 56 -7.41 14.95 -0.55
CA PRO A 56 -8.62 14.16 -0.78
C PRO A 56 -9.78 15.03 -1.30
N ARG A 57 -9.70 16.36 -1.15
CA ARG A 57 -10.78 17.29 -1.57
C ARG A 57 -10.65 17.79 -3.00
N SER A 58 -9.47 17.80 -3.60
CA SER A 58 -9.26 18.27 -4.98
C SER A 58 -9.43 17.16 -6.03
N VAL A 59 -9.47 15.89 -5.62
CA VAL A 59 -9.72 14.74 -6.52
C VAL A 59 -10.79 13.84 -5.89
N GLY A 60 -12.01 14.37 -5.73
CA GLY A 60 -13.20 13.55 -5.50
C GLY A 60 -13.28 12.83 -4.15
N ALA A 61 -12.97 13.49 -3.02
CA ALA A 61 -13.20 12.97 -1.66
C ALA A 61 -14.69 12.75 -1.30
N LEU A 62 -15.58 13.03 -2.21
CA LEU A 62 -17.02 12.71 -2.14
C LEU A 62 -17.35 11.41 -2.88
N CYS A 63 -16.37 10.67 -3.40
CA CYS A 63 -16.68 9.47 -4.18
C CYS A 63 -16.79 8.26 -3.26
N PRO A 64 -17.92 7.51 -3.29
CA PRO A 64 -18.10 6.23 -2.59
C PRO A 64 -17.11 5.13 -3.02
N SER A 65 -16.24 5.44 -3.95
CA SER A 65 -15.31 4.53 -4.62
C SER A 65 -14.28 3.87 -3.70
N GLY A 66 -13.74 4.59 -2.72
CA GLY A 66 -12.85 3.98 -1.71
C GLY A 66 -13.51 2.86 -0.90
N VAL A 67 -14.84 2.94 -0.68
CA VAL A 67 -15.61 1.94 0.06
C VAL A 67 -15.73 0.63 -0.75
N HIS A 68 -15.94 0.71 -2.07
CA HIS A 68 -16.05 -0.49 -2.93
C HIS A 68 -14.71 -1.23 -3.02
N LEU A 69 -13.60 -0.49 -3.13
CA LEU A 69 -12.27 -1.06 -3.12
C LEU A 69 -11.97 -1.74 -1.78
N ALA A 70 -12.22 -1.05 -0.67
CA ALA A 70 -12.01 -1.56 0.68
C ALA A 70 -12.83 -2.83 0.95
N ARG A 71 -14.12 -2.83 0.61
CA ARG A 71 -14.99 -4.02 0.71
C ARG A 71 -14.49 -5.18 -0.15
N ARG A 72 -14.00 -4.90 -1.36
CA ARG A 72 -13.45 -5.94 -2.23
C ARG A 72 -12.18 -6.56 -1.65
N MET A 73 -11.33 -5.77 -1.00
CA MET A 73 -10.14 -6.27 -0.31
C MET A 73 -10.55 -7.16 0.89
N ALA A 74 -11.46 -6.69 1.73
CA ALA A 74 -11.98 -7.45 2.87
C ALA A 74 -12.65 -8.76 2.44
N ALA A 75 -13.41 -8.76 1.34
CA ALA A 75 -14.06 -9.96 0.79
C ALA A 75 -13.07 -11.02 0.24
N MET A 76 -11.78 -10.72 0.12
CA MET A 76 -10.74 -11.68 -0.27
C MET A 76 -10.07 -12.36 0.91
N LEU A 77 -10.37 -11.95 2.15
CA LEU A 77 -9.83 -12.59 3.35
C LEU A 77 -10.13 -14.10 3.35
N PRO A 78 -9.18 -14.93 3.76
CA PRO A 78 -9.42 -16.34 3.98
C PRO A 78 -10.27 -16.55 5.26
N PRO A 79 -11.03 -17.63 5.36
CA PRO A 79 -11.63 -18.03 6.63
C PRO A 79 -10.55 -18.41 7.65
N GLY A 80 -10.89 -18.40 8.94
CA GLY A 80 -10.01 -18.83 10.03
C GLY A 80 -9.72 -17.73 11.05
N ASP A 81 -8.90 -18.06 12.07
CA ASP A 81 -8.70 -17.25 13.27
C ASP A 81 -7.32 -16.59 13.36
N GLY A 82 -6.49 -16.72 12.36
CA GLY A 82 -5.17 -16.11 12.31
C GLY A 82 -5.22 -14.58 12.26
N LEU A 83 -4.07 -13.96 12.53
CA LEU A 83 -3.90 -12.51 12.51
C LEU A 83 -4.11 -11.95 11.10
N VAL A 84 -4.82 -10.85 11.00
CA VAL A 84 -4.91 -10.02 9.79
C VAL A 84 -4.09 -8.76 10.00
N VAL A 85 -3.17 -8.48 9.10
CA VAL A 85 -2.27 -7.32 9.20
C VAL A 85 -2.56 -6.37 8.05
N GLU A 86 -2.94 -5.13 8.36
CA GLU A 86 -3.10 -4.07 7.37
C GLU A 86 -1.83 -3.24 7.27
N LEU A 87 -1.31 -3.04 6.05
CA LEU A 87 -0.14 -2.20 5.77
C LEU A 87 -0.55 -0.91 5.04
N GLY A 88 -0.18 0.25 5.64
CA GLY A 88 -0.44 1.56 5.05
C GLY A 88 -1.91 1.95 5.08
N ALA A 89 -2.52 1.93 6.25
CA ALA A 89 -3.96 2.18 6.45
C ALA A 89 -4.42 3.59 6.07
N GLY A 90 -3.51 4.58 6.10
CA GLY A 90 -3.80 5.97 5.76
C GLY A 90 -4.95 6.54 6.57
N THR A 91 -6.05 6.91 5.91
CA THR A 91 -7.24 7.47 6.59
C THR A 91 -8.19 6.40 7.18
N GLY A 92 -7.89 5.10 7.00
CA GLY A 92 -8.66 4.00 7.59
C GLY A 92 -9.85 3.52 6.76
N ALA A 93 -9.85 3.71 5.44
CA ALA A 93 -10.93 3.24 4.59
C ALA A 93 -10.97 1.70 4.51
N VAL A 94 -9.80 1.06 4.34
CA VAL A 94 -9.66 -0.40 4.33
C VAL A 94 -9.80 -0.94 5.76
N THR A 95 -9.20 -0.28 6.77
CA THR A 95 -9.36 -0.60 8.20
C THR A 95 -10.84 -0.79 8.57
N ARG A 96 -11.70 0.17 8.19
CA ARG A 96 -13.15 0.11 8.45
C ARG A 96 -13.81 -1.12 7.81
N ALA A 97 -13.40 -1.49 6.59
CA ALA A 97 -13.95 -2.66 5.93
C ALA A 97 -13.48 -3.97 6.55
N LEU A 98 -12.22 -4.01 7.03
CA LEU A 98 -11.65 -5.15 7.73
C LEU A 98 -12.31 -5.34 9.11
N GLN A 99 -12.47 -4.27 9.88
CA GLN A 99 -13.13 -4.27 11.18
C GLN A 99 -14.57 -4.83 11.12
N ALA A 100 -15.25 -4.66 10.00
CA ALA A 100 -16.60 -5.20 9.81
C ALA A 100 -16.66 -6.74 9.72
N CYS A 101 -15.51 -7.42 9.52
CA CYS A 101 -15.45 -8.87 9.32
C CYS A 101 -14.30 -9.55 10.08
N VAL A 102 -13.47 -8.79 10.79
CA VAL A 102 -12.33 -9.29 11.58
C VAL A 102 -12.48 -8.74 13.00
N ALA A 103 -12.42 -9.62 14.00
CA ALA A 103 -12.47 -9.23 15.41
C ALA A 103 -11.27 -8.32 15.76
N PRO A 104 -11.45 -7.30 16.61
CA PRO A 104 -10.43 -6.29 16.90
C PRO A 104 -9.08 -6.88 17.33
N GLU A 105 -9.08 -7.91 18.15
CA GLU A 105 -7.87 -8.59 18.65
C GLU A 105 -7.11 -9.36 17.57
N ARG A 106 -7.73 -9.55 16.40
CA ARG A 106 -7.15 -10.21 15.23
C ARG A 106 -6.71 -9.24 14.15
N LEU A 107 -6.96 -7.94 14.30
CA LEU A 107 -6.62 -6.92 13.33
C LEU A 107 -5.48 -6.03 13.85
N LEU A 108 -4.31 -6.17 13.24
CA LEU A 108 -3.16 -5.33 13.49
C LEU A 108 -2.98 -4.35 12.32
N VAL A 109 -2.88 -3.06 12.63
CA VAL A 109 -2.76 -2.01 11.63
C VAL A 109 -1.38 -1.35 11.73
N LEU A 110 -0.59 -1.42 10.66
CA LEU A 110 0.73 -0.82 10.57
C LEU A 110 0.68 0.41 9.66
N GLU A 111 0.97 1.57 10.23
CA GLU A 111 1.02 2.84 9.51
C GLU A 111 2.28 3.60 9.89
N ARG A 112 2.97 4.19 8.88
CA ARG A 112 4.25 4.87 9.10
C ARG A 112 4.08 6.33 9.53
N LEU A 113 3.08 7.03 8.99
CA LEU A 113 2.91 8.46 9.20
C LEU A 113 2.23 8.75 10.56
N PRO A 114 2.88 9.52 11.46
CA PRO A 114 2.34 9.82 12.78
C PRO A 114 0.96 10.50 12.73
N ALA A 115 0.72 11.34 11.72
CA ALA A 115 -0.56 12.01 11.53
C ALA A 115 -1.70 11.03 11.31
N PHE A 116 -1.49 10.01 10.46
CA PHE A 116 -2.49 8.97 10.22
C PHE A 116 -2.64 8.03 11.42
N CYS A 117 -1.55 7.69 12.12
CA CYS A 117 -1.66 6.91 13.36
C CYS A 117 -2.58 7.59 14.39
N ARG A 118 -2.49 8.94 14.54
CA ARG A 118 -3.40 9.67 15.42
C ARG A 118 -4.86 9.58 14.97
N VAL A 119 -5.11 9.77 13.69
CA VAL A 119 -6.46 9.66 13.11
C VAL A 119 -7.02 8.25 13.28
N LEU A 120 -6.21 7.22 13.03
CA LEU A 120 -6.62 5.82 13.17
C LEU A 120 -6.96 5.47 14.62
N ARG A 121 -6.12 5.85 15.59
CA ARG A 121 -6.38 5.61 17.02
C ARG A 121 -7.65 6.31 17.52
N SER A 122 -7.94 7.51 17.01
CA SER A 122 -9.18 8.22 17.33
C SER A 122 -10.42 7.58 16.70
N ARG A 123 -10.29 6.98 15.51
CA ARG A 123 -11.41 6.38 14.77
C ARG A 123 -11.69 4.92 15.14
N PHE A 124 -10.67 4.22 15.58
CA PHE A 124 -10.67 2.79 15.86
C PHE A 124 -9.94 2.52 17.18
N PRO A 125 -10.48 3.02 18.31
CA PRO A 125 -9.82 2.95 19.61
C PRO A 125 -9.57 1.52 20.10
N GLU A 126 -10.37 0.56 19.63
CA GLU A 126 -10.27 -0.87 19.95
C GLU A 126 -9.20 -1.62 19.15
N LEU A 127 -8.66 -1.03 18.07
CA LEU A 127 -7.69 -1.70 17.23
C LEU A 127 -6.25 -1.45 17.67
N THR A 128 -5.40 -2.45 17.45
CA THR A 128 -3.95 -2.31 17.61
C THR A 128 -3.36 -1.52 16.45
N ILE A 129 -3.06 -0.23 16.65
CA ILE A 129 -2.45 0.66 15.67
C ILE A 129 -0.98 0.85 16.01
N ILE A 130 -0.10 0.28 15.21
CA ILE A 130 1.36 0.38 15.35
C ILE A 130 1.91 1.44 14.39
N ARG A 131 2.70 2.37 14.92
CA ARG A 131 3.53 3.22 14.09
C ARG A 131 4.79 2.45 13.71
N GLY A 132 4.93 2.07 12.43
CA GLY A 132 6.05 1.26 11.99
C GLY A 132 6.29 1.30 10.48
N ASP A 133 7.43 0.77 10.07
CA ASP A 133 7.83 0.64 8.68
C ASP A 133 7.57 -0.79 8.18
N ALA A 134 6.87 -0.92 7.05
CA ALA A 134 6.55 -2.21 6.46
C ALA A 134 7.79 -3.02 6.00
N THR A 135 8.94 -2.37 5.82
CA THR A 135 10.22 -3.06 5.58
C THR A 135 10.73 -3.84 6.78
N ARG A 136 10.11 -3.64 7.94
CA ARG A 136 10.43 -4.29 9.23
C ARG A 136 9.21 -4.97 9.82
N LEU A 137 8.28 -5.42 9.00
CA LEU A 137 7.01 -6.00 9.47
C LEU A 137 7.19 -7.07 10.53
N ALA A 138 8.19 -7.95 10.39
CA ALA A 138 8.46 -9.04 11.33
C ALA A 138 8.67 -8.55 12.78
N ASP A 139 9.24 -7.35 12.99
CA ASP A 139 9.50 -6.77 14.31
C ASP A 139 8.21 -6.41 15.08
N TYR A 140 7.08 -6.32 14.37
CA TYR A 140 5.79 -5.89 14.92
C TYR A 140 4.80 -7.04 15.07
N LEU A 141 5.14 -8.22 14.57
CA LEU A 141 4.25 -9.37 14.67
C LEU A 141 4.37 -10.04 16.05
N PRO A 142 3.26 -10.38 16.68
CA PRO A 142 3.31 -11.13 17.93
C PRO A 142 3.92 -12.51 17.68
N PRO A 143 4.80 -13.00 18.58
CA PRO A 143 5.37 -14.33 18.48
C PRO A 143 4.26 -15.39 18.54
N ASN A 144 4.47 -16.50 17.82
CA ASN A 144 3.58 -17.68 17.86
C ASN A 144 2.13 -17.45 17.41
N ARG A 145 1.85 -16.36 16.70
CA ARG A 145 0.52 -16.09 16.16
C ARG A 145 0.58 -16.12 14.63
N PRO A 146 -0.04 -17.13 13.97
CA PRO A 146 0.00 -17.24 12.52
C PRO A 146 -0.73 -16.07 11.85
N VAL A 147 -0.15 -15.54 10.80
CA VAL A 147 -0.75 -14.48 9.97
C VAL A 147 -1.61 -15.12 8.89
N ALA A 148 -2.93 -14.95 8.98
CA ALA A 148 -3.88 -15.43 7.98
C ALA A 148 -3.84 -14.59 6.70
N ALA A 149 -3.68 -13.27 6.85
CA ALA A 149 -3.60 -12.37 5.70
C ALA A 149 -2.78 -11.11 6.01
N VAL A 150 -2.02 -10.67 5.00
CA VAL A 150 -1.47 -9.31 4.92
C VAL A 150 -2.26 -8.53 3.88
N VAL A 151 -2.96 -7.47 4.31
CA VAL A 151 -3.77 -6.59 3.45
C VAL A 151 -2.97 -5.31 3.21
N SER A 152 -2.46 -5.13 1.99
CA SER A 152 -1.56 -4.03 1.68
C SER A 152 -2.25 -2.94 0.87
N SER A 153 -2.26 -1.73 1.41
CA SER A 153 -2.66 -0.49 0.73
C SER A 153 -1.46 0.32 0.23
N LEU A 154 -0.25 -0.25 0.31
CA LEU A 154 0.97 0.41 -0.12
C LEU A 154 1.04 0.49 -1.66
N PRO A 155 1.51 1.61 -2.23
CA PRO A 155 1.67 1.78 -3.67
C PRO A 155 2.95 1.07 -4.17
N LEU A 156 2.98 -0.27 -4.14
CA LEU A 156 4.19 -1.07 -4.38
C LEU A 156 4.92 -0.69 -5.67
N LEU A 157 4.19 -0.39 -6.76
CA LEU A 157 4.79 -0.02 -8.04
C LEU A 157 5.46 1.36 -8.04
N SER A 158 5.16 2.20 -7.05
CA SER A 158 5.73 3.54 -6.91
C SER A 158 6.87 3.58 -5.87
N LEU A 159 7.11 2.49 -5.15
CA LEU A 159 8.21 2.40 -4.19
C LEU A 159 9.55 2.25 -4.93
N PRO A 160 10.65 2.82 -4.39
CA PRO A 160 12.00 2.52 -4.85
C PRO A 160 12.28 1.02 -4.82
N GLY A 161 13.01 0.50 -5.82
CA GLY A 161 13.26 -0.94 -6.00
C GLY A 161 13.68 -1.68 -4.72
N PRO A 162 14.70 -1.21 -3.97
CA PRO A 162 15.13 -1.86 -2.73
C PRO A 162 14.04 -1.89 -1.66
N VAL A 163 13.27 -0.79 -1.51
CA VAL A 163 12.17 -0.71 -0.54
C VAL A 163 11.03 -1.65 -0.95
N GLN A 164 10.69 -1.67 -2.24
CA GLN A 164 9.68 -2.58 -2.77
C GLN A 164 10.04 -4.04 -2.49
N GLN A 165 11.30 -4.43 -2.74
CA GLN A 165 11.80 -5.78 -2.49
C GLN A 165 11.76 -6.14 -1.00
N ALA A 166 12.18 -5.22 -0.12
CA ALA A 166 12.13 -5.43 1.32
C ALA A 166 10.69 -5.62 1.81
N VAL A 167 9.75 -4.75 1.42
CA VAL A 167 8.33 -4.87 1.79
C VAL A 167 7.72 -6.17 1.27
N VAL A 168 7.98 -6.52 0.02
CA VAL A 168 7.48 -7.79 -0.57
C VAL A 168 8.06 -9.00 0.16
N GLY A 169 9.36 -8.96 0.49
CA GLY A 169 10.03 -10.00 1.29
C GLY A 169 9.38 -10.18 2.67
N GLN A 170 9.12 -9.08 3.37
CA GLN A 170 8.46 -9.09 4.68
C GLN A 170 7.01 -9.64 4.60
N MET A 171 6.24 -9.24 3.61
CA MET A 171 4.88 -9.77 3.42
C MET A 171 4.90 -11.28 3.14
N ARG A 172 5.85 -11.75 2.32
CA ARG A 172 6.02 -13.18 2.04
C ARG A 172 6.41 -13.97 3.29
N ALA A 173 7.40 -13.49 4.03
CA ALA A 173 7.84 -14.13 5.28
C ALA A 173 6.69 -14.20 6.29
N ALA A 174 5.92 -13.13 6.48
CA ALA A 174 4.78 -13.09 7.37
C ALA A 174 3.68 -14.11 7.00
N THR A 175 3.51 -14.42 5.71
CA THR A 175 2.46 -15.31 5.20
C THR A 175 2.96 -16.71 4.84
N ALA A 176 4.21 -17.07 5.15
CA ALA A 176 4.84 -18.33 4.74
C ALA A 176 4.14 -19.60 5.30
N HIS A 177 3.41 -19.48 6.40
CA HIS A 177 2.70 -20.58 7.04
C HIS A 177 1.24 -20.70 6.58
N GLY A 178 0.99 -20.51 5.28
CA GLY A 178 -0.34 -20.72 4.67
C GLY A 178 -1.22 -19.47 4.62
N GLY A 179 -0.71 -18.30 5.02
CA GLY A 179 -1.40 -17.03 4.87
C GLY A 179 -1.45 -16.54 3.42
N CYS A 180 -2.17 -15.44 3.19
CA CYS A 180 -2.24 -14.81 1.88
C CYS A 180 -1.90 -13.32 1.93
N ILE A 181 -1.53 -12.76 0.77
CA ILE A 181 -1.28 -11.33 0.58
C ILE A 181 -2.39 -10.77 -0.30
N ILE A 182 -3.12 -9.76 0.20
CA ILE A 182 -4.16 -9.07 -0.55
C ILE A 182 -3.64 -7.67 -0.87
N GLN A 183 -3.51 -7.36 -2.16
CA GLN A 183 -2.95 -6.13 -2.67
C GLN A 183 -3.87 -5.50 -3.70
N PHE A 184 -4.04 -4.18 -3.66
CA PHE A 184 -4.68 -3.47 -4.77
C PHE A 184 -3.66 -2.66 -5.59
N THR A 185 -4.03 -2.37 -6.83
CA THR A 185 -3.26 -1.49 -7.72
C THR A 185 -4.19 -0.81 -8.73
N TYR A 186 -3.83 0.40 -9.12
CA TYR A 186 -4.45 1.11 -10.24
C TYR A 186 -3.85 0.71 -11.61
N ALA A 187 -2.71 0.00 -11.62
CA ALA A 187 -2.14 -0.57 -12.83
C ALA A 187 -2.93 -1.82 -13.22
N LEU A 188 -3.85 -1.67 -14.17
CA LEU A 188 -4.71 -2.77 -14.63
C LEU A 188 -3.92 -3.82 -15.44
N TRP A 189 -2.83 -3.43 -16.07
CA TRP A 189 -1.91 -4.26 -16.85
C TRP A 189 -0.55 -4.39 -16.17
N GLY A 190 0.25 -5.34 -16.64
CA GLY A 190 1.59 -5.63 -16.12
C GLY A 190 1.61 -6.67 -15.00
N ARG A 191 2.83 -7.13 -14.68
CA ARG A 191 3.07 -8.11 -13.61
C ARG A 191 3.22 -7.43 -12.26
N SER A 192 2.49 -7.94 -11.25
CA SER A 192 2.65 -7.51 -9.86
C SER A 192 4.08 -7.79 -9.37
N PRO A 193 4.66 -6.91 -8.50
CA PRO A 193 5.90 -7.20 -7.78
C PRO A 193 5.86 -8.52 -7.00
N LEU A 194 4.70 -8.90 -6.48
CA LEU A 194 4.49 -10.17 -5.77
C LEU A 194 4.68 -11.38 -6.70
N VAL A 195 4.16 -11.31 -7.94
CA VAL A 195 4.38 -12.38 -8.94
C VAL A 195 5.86 -12.46 -9.33
N ARG A 196 6.54 -11.32 -9.48
CA ARG A 196 7.99 -11.30 -9.75
C ARG A 196 8.81 -11.89 -8.61
N ALA A 197 8.32 -11.77 -7.38
CA ALA A 197 8.93 -12.37 -6.20
C ALA A 197 8.53 -13.84 -5.96
N GLY A 198 7.86 -14.50 -6.92
CA GLY A 198 7.50 -15.92 -6.84
C GLY A 198 6.16 -16.23 -6.17
N CYS A 199 5.34 -15.23 -5.80
CA CYS A 199 4.01 -15.52 -5.27
C CYS A 199 3.06 -15.98 -6.37
N ARG A 200 2.25 -17.01 -6.08
CA ARG A 200 1.15 -17.44 -6.94
C ARG A 200 -0.09 -16.58 -6.71
N ARG A 201 -0.65 -16.04 -7.78
CA ARG A 201 -1.93 -15.33 -7.71
C ARG A 201 -3.08 -16.34 -7.68
N GLU A 202 -3.90 -16.30 -6.64
CA GLU A 202 -5.07 -17.17 -6.48
C GLU A 202 -6.37 -16.51 -6.92
N LYS A 203 -6.56 -15.24 -6.57
CA LYS A 203 -7.79 -14.50 -6.89
C LYS A 203 -7.46 -13.15 -7.50
N ARG A 204 -8.35 -12.68 -8.36
CA ARG A 204 -8.30 -11.35 -8.97
C ARG A 204 -9.71 -10.78 -9.05
N GLY A 205 -9.85 -9.48 -8.79
CA GLY A 205 -11.09 -8.75 -8.97
C GLY A 205 -10.84 -7.34 -9.47
N LEU A 206 -11.70 -6.86 -10.38
CA LEU A 206 -11.73 -5.48 -10.82
C LEU A 206 -12.77 -4.71 -10.03
N VAL A 207 -12.45 -3.48 -9.66
CA VAL A 207 -13.34 -2.54 -8.99
C VAL A 207 -13.55 -1.34 -9.90
N LEU A 208 -14.49 -1.47 -10.82
CA LEU A 208 -14.79 -0.45 -11.83
C LEU A 208 -15.47 0.79 -11.22
N ARG A 209 -16.20 0.61 -10.11
CA ARG A 209 -16.81 1.71 -9.34
C ARG A 209 -15.80 2.50 -8.50
N ASN A 210 -14.50 2.19 -8.61
CA ASN A 210 -13.42 3.01 -8.07
C ASN A 210 -12.92 4.00 -9.12
N LEU A 211 -12.60 5.22 -8.73
CA LEU A 211 -12.06 6.24 -9.64
C LEU A 211 -10.66 6.66 -9.19
N PRO A 212 -9.61 6.31 -9.95
CA PRO A 212 -9.62 5.46 -11.14
C PRO A 212 -9.96 4.01 -10.83
N PRO A 213 -10.39 3.18 -11.82
CA PRO A 213 -10.61 1.75 -11.64
C PRO A 213 -9.40 1.06 -11.03
N ALA A 214 -9.65 0.12 -10.13
CA ALA A 214 -8.60 -0.58 -9.41
C ALA A 214 -8.71 -2.10 -9.61
N LYS A 215 -7.59 -2.78 -9.46
CA LYS A 215 -7.48 -4.23 -9.45
C LYS A 215 -7.08 -4.68 -8.04
N VAL A 216 -7.81 -5.64 -7.48
CA VAL A 216 -7.47 -6.32 -6.23
C VAL A 216 -7.06 -7.75 -6.55
N GLU A 217 -5.95 -8.17 -5.99
CA GLU A 217 -5.39 -9.50 -6.21
C GLU A 217 -5.02 -10.14 -4.86
N CYS A 218 -5.24 -11.44 -4.75
CA CYS A 218 -4.83 -12.27 -3.62
C CYS A 218 -3.73 -13.22 -4.06
N PHE A 219 -2.67 -13.33 -3.26
CA PHE A 219 -1.48 -14.12 -3.55
C PHE A 219 -1.15 -15.04 -2.39
N ARG A 220 -0.53 -16.20 -2.68
CA ARG A 220 0.16 -17.05 -1.70
C ARG A 220 1.65 -17.11 -1.97
N SER A 221 2.40 -17.17 -0.88
CA SER A 221 3.83 -17.55 -0.88
C SER A 221 3.96 -19.07 -0.87
N PHE A 222 4.99 -19.57 -1.49
CA PHE A 222 5.45 -20.96 -1.39
C PHE A 222 6.80 -20.97 -0.72
#